data_f3b97b32605c392c220b237f12a3e31b
#
_entry.id   f3b97b32605c392c220b237f12a3e31b
#
_cell.length_a   1.000
_cell.length_b   1.000
_cell.length_c   1.000
_cell.angle_alpha   90.00
_cell.angle_beta   90.00
_cell.angle_gamma   90.00
#
_symmetry.space_group_name_H-M   'P 1'
#
loop_
_entity.id
_entity.type
_entity.pdbx_description
1 polymer ?
#
loop_
_entity_poly.entity_id
_entity_poly.type
_entity_poly.pdbx_seq_one_letter_code
_entity_poly.pdbx_strand_id
1 'polypeptide(L)'
;MILTILAALCAIACSGGKTTIYDFTAESNSGEQVNFKDYKGKVLLVVNTASKCGFTPQYDGLEALYQKYKDEGLVVIGFPCDQFGHQEPGSNEEIEEYCRLNHGVTFPLMAKSDVNGENANAIFKWLYTEKPFAGFGDSDTGKFMDGMLSRNDPDYASNPDIKWNFTKFLVDRKGHVVARFEPVVTPDDLEDEIEDLL
;
A
#
# COMPACT_ATOMS: atom_id res chain seq x y z
N MET A 1 31.27 -30.63 -46.52
CA MET A 1 30.83 -29.25 -46.25
C MET A 1 30.02 -29.30 -44.96
N ILE A 2 30.63 -29.07 -43.82
CA ILE A 2 29.99 -29.13 -42.49
C ILE A 2 29.67 -27.71 -42.08
N LEU A 3 28.36 -27.42 -41.97
CA LEU A 3 27.86 -26.09 -41.58
C LEU A 3 27.76 -26.06 -40.05
N THR A 4 28.68 -25.37 -39.41
CA THR A 4 28.66 -25.12 -37.97
C THR A 4 27.70 -23.97 -37.69
N ILE A 5 26.56 -24.27 -37.06
CA ILE A 5 25.62 -23.26 -36.54
C ILE A 5 26.15 -22.75 -35.20
N LEU A 6 26.60 -21.51 -35.20
CA LEU A 6 27.02 -20.77 -33.98
C LEU A 6 25.76 -20.30 -33.27
N ALA A 7 25.36 -20.96 -32.19
CA ALA A 7 24.29 -20.49 -31.31
C ALA A 7 24.83 -19.34 -30.46
N ALA A 8 24.41 -18.12 -30.75
CA ALA A 8 24.65 -16.97 -29.90
C ALA A 8 23.81 -17.08 -28.63
N LEU A 9 24.44 -17.43 -27.50
CA LEU A 9 23.86 -17.32 -26.18
C LEU A 9 23.73 -15.83 -25.83
N CYS A 10 22.52 -15.29 -25.94
CA CYS A 10 22.22 -13.96 -25.41
C CYS A 10 22.17 -14.09 -23.88
N ALA A 11 23.27 -13.74 -23.21
CA ALA A 11 23.31 -13.60 -21.76
C ALA A 11 22.49 -12.36 -21.40
N ILE A 12 21.27 -12.57 -20.91
CA ILE A 12 20.51 -11.53 -20.23
C ILE A 12 21.25 -11.25 -18.93
N ALA A 13 22.02 -10.14 -18.91
CA ALA A 13 22.60 -9.62 -17.69
C ALA A 13 21.43 -9.13 -16.80
N CYS A 14 21.05 -9.95 -15.83
CA CYS A 14 20.27 -9.47 -14.70
C CYS A 14 21.13 -8.41 -13.98
N SER A 15 20.84 -7.14 -14.19
CA SER A 15 21.34 -6.08 -13.34
C SER A 15 20.76 -6.33 -11.95
N GLY A 16 21.59 -6.79 -11.01
CA GLY A 16 21.22 -7.10 -9.64
C GLY A 16 20.95 -5.83 -8.81
N GLY A 17 20.03 -4.97 -9.27
CA GLY A 17 19.47 -3.87 -8.49
C GLY A 17 18.42 -4.41 -7.52
N LYS A 18 18.34 -3.83 -6.31
CA LYS A 18 17.26 -4.11 -5.37
C LYS A 18 15.92 -3.69 -6.00
N THR A 19 14.89 -4.54 -5.90
CA THR A 19 13.53 -4.21 -6.36
C THR A 19 13.04 -2.94 -5.68
N THR A 20 12.41 -2.07 -6.44
CA THR A 20 11.81 -0.82 -5.97
C THR A 20 10.32 -0.80 -6.34
N ILE A 21 9.56 0.15 -5.79
CA ILE A 21 8.15 0.30 -6.18
C ILE A 21 7.98 0.60 -7.67
N TYR A 22 9.01 1.15 -8.32
CA TYR A 22 9.00 1.49 -9.75
C TYR A 22 9.00 0.29 -10.70
N ASP A 23 9.19 -0.93 -10.16
CA ASP A 23 9.17 -2.17 -10.94
C ASP A 23 7.74 -2.73 -11.06
N PHE A 24 6.74 -2.07 -10.46
CA PHE A 24 5.37 -2.52 -10.41
C PHE A 24 4.42 -1.66 -11.26
N THR A 25 3.27 -2.27 -11.55
CA THR A 25 2.09 -1.62 -12.13
C THR A 25 0.85 -2.04 -11.34
N ALA A 26 -0.18 -1.21 -11.36
CA ALA A 26 -1.50 -1.55 -10.83
C ALA A 26 -2.58 -1.04 -11.79
N GLU A 27 -3.80 -1.53 -11.64
CA GLU A 27 -4.97 -0.98 -12.31
C GLU A 27 -5.56 0.14 -11.43
N SER A 28 -5.89 1.28 -12.03
CA SER A 28 -6.61 2.35 -11.33
C SER A 28 -8.06 1.96 -11.12
N ASN A 29 -8.74 2.67 -10.24
CA ASN A 29 -10.17 2.52 -10.02
C ASN A 29 -11.01 2.70 -11.31
N SER A 30 -10.54 3.51 -12.25
CA SER A 30 -11.16 3.70 -13.58
C SER A 30 -10.81 2.62 -14.61
N GLY A 31 -10.00 1.59 -14.25
CA GLY A 31 -9.58 0.52 -15.14
C GLY A 31 -8.36 0.84 -16.01
N GLU A 32 -7.66 1.95 -15.76
CA GLU A 32 -6.44 2.31 -16.48
C GLU A 32 -5.21 1.68 -15.83
N GLN A 33 -4.22 1.29 -16.64
CA GLN A 33 -2.95 0.79 -16.12
C GLN A 33 -2.09 1.94 -15.59
N VAL A 34 -1.78 1.92 -14.31
CA VAL A 34 -0.87 2.85 -13.63
C VAL A 34 0.52 2.24 -13.54
N ASN A 35 1.53 2.94 -14.04
CA ASN A 35 2.91 2.53 -13.94
C ASN A 35 3.60 3.30 -12.80
N PHE A 36 4.09 2.62 -11.79
CA PHE A 36 4.73 3.28 -10.64
C PHE A 36 6.04 4.00 -10.99
N LYS A 37 6.62 3.75 -12.17
CA LYS A 37 7.72 4.57 -12.71
C LYS A 37 7.37 6.04 -12.88
N ASP A 38 6.09 6.35 -13.08
CA ASP A 38 5.61 7.71 -13.28
C ASP A 38 5.67 8.54 -11.99
N TYR A 39 5.80 7.87 -10.84
CA TYR A 39 6.00 8.49 -9.53
C TYR A 39 7.48 8.66 -9.13
N LYS A 40 8.45 8.46 -10.04
CA LYS A 40 9.87 8.63 -9.71
C LYS A 40 10.16 10.02 -9.12
N GLY A 41 10.91 10.02 -8.02
CA GLY A 41 11.26 11.24 -7.30
C GLY A 41 10.18 11.76 -6.36
N LYS A 42 9.06 11.04 -6.22
CA LYS A 42 8.00 11.33 -5.25
C LYS A 42 8.16 10.46 -4.00
N VAL A 43 7.69 10.98 -2.87
CA VAL A 43 7.45 10.21 -1.65
C VAL A 43 6.06 9.59 -1.78
N LEU A 44 5.92 8.27 -1.56
CA LEU A 44 4.62 7.61 -1.68
C LEU A 44 4.14 7.11 -0.33
N LEU A 45 2.87 7.33 -0.01
CA LEU A 45 2.16 6.70 1.09
C LEU A 45 1.12 5.73 0.51
N VAL A 46 1.44 4.44 0.54
CA VAL A 46 0.59 3.36 0.00
C VAL A 46 -0.25 2.79 1.12
N VAL A 47 -1.58 2.77 0.96
CA VAL A 47 -2.54 2.42 2.02
C VAL A 47 -3.57 1.43 1.48
N ASN A 48 -3.83 0.31 2.18
CA ASN A 48 -5.01 -0.49 1.91
C ASN A 48 -6.23 0.09 2.65
N THR A 49 -7.33 0.28 1.95
CA THR A 49 -8.46 1.07 2.43
C THR A 49 -9.77 0.29 2.43
N ALA A 50 -10.77 0.79 3.19
CA ALA A 50 -12.13 0.26 3.18
C ALA A 50 -13.15 1.31 3.62
N SER A 51 -14.36 1.27 3.05
CA SER A 51 -15.43 2.24 3.26
C SER A 51 -16.28 2.01 4.52
N LYS A 52 -16.22 0.81 5.13
CA LYS A 52 -17.06 0.40 6.26
C LYS A 52 -16.27 -0.07 7.48
N CYS A 53 -15.07 0.45 7.66
CA CYS A 53 -14.16 0.12 8.75
C CYS A 53 -14.26 1.15 9.88
N GLY A 54 -13.97 0.74 11.13
CA GLY A 54 -13.81 1.70 12.23
C GLY A 54 -12.70 2.73 11.99
N PHE A 55 -11.73 2.42 11.12
CA PHE A 55 -10.64 3.33 10.73
C PHE A 55 -10.95 4.14 9.46
N THR A 56 -12.14 4.01 8.83
CA THR A 56 -12.53 4.78 7.63
C THR A 56 -12.40 6.30 7.79
N PRO A 57 -12.63 6.91 8.98
CA PRO A 57 -12.37 8.34 9.18
C PRO A 57 -10.93 8.78 8.89
N GLN A 58 -9.96 7.86 8.81
CA GLN A 58 -8.58 8.21 8.42
C GLN A 58 -8.46 8.71 6.97
N TYR A 59 -9.46 8.51 6.12
CA TYR A 59 -9.48 9.14 4.80
C TYR A 59 -9.34 10.66 4.88
N ASP A 60 -9.96 11.30 5.88
CA ASP A 60 -9.91 12.75 6.07
C ASP A 60 -8.47 13.22 6.34
N GLY A 61 -7.75 12.53 7.23
CA GLY A 61 -6.35 12.82 7.53
C GLY A 61 -5.40 12.49 6.36
N LEU A 62 -5.65 11.39 5.64
CA LEU A 62 -4.88 11.04 4.44
C LEU A 62 -5.04 12.10 3.34
N GLU A 63 -6.27 12.60 3.14
CA GLU A 63 -6.52 13.68 2.19
C GLU A 63 -5.88 14.99 2.65
N ALA A 64 -5.94 15.32 3.94
CA ALA A 64 -5.29 16.50 4.50
C ALA A 64 -3.77 16.48 4.26
N LEU A 65 -3.09 15.35 4.55
CA LEU A 65 -1.66 15.16 4.25
C LEU A 65 -1.37 15.31 2.76
N TYR A 66 -2.19 14.68 1.91
CA TYR A 66 -2.03 14.77 0.47
C TYR A 66 -2.15 16.21 -0.02
N GLN A 67 -3.19 16.94 0.39
CA GLN A 67 -3.37 18.35 0.01
C GLN A 67 -2.23 19.25 0.50
N LYS A 68 -1.73 18.99 1.71
CA LYS A 68 -0.63 19.77 2.29
C LYS A 68 0.68 19.59 1.52
N TYR A 69 1.03 18.36 1.15
CA TYR A 69 2.37 18.01 0.66
C TYR A 69 2.45 17.58 -0.81
N LYS A 70 1.35 17.52 -1.55
CA LYS A 70 1.36 17.09 -2.97
C LYS A 70 2.29 17.94 -3.86
N ASP A 71 2.33 19.25 -3.61
CA ASP A 71 3.18 20.16 -4.37
C ASP A 71 4.66 20.02 -3.98
N GLU A 72 4.95 19.52 -2.78
CA GLU A 72 6.29 19.17 -2.31
C GLU A 72 6.73 17.78 -2.72
N GLY A 73 5.80 16.97 -3.23
CA GLY A 73 6.11 15.69 -3.84
C GLY A 73 5.58 14.45 -3.14
N LEU A 74 4.67 14.60 -2.17
CA LEU A 74 3.93 13.48 -1.60
C LEU A 74 2.84 13.02 -2.57
N VAL A 75 2.70 11.69 -2.71
CA VAL A 75 1.53 11.06 -3.33
C VAL A 75 0.98 10.02 -2.37
N VAL A 76 -0.28 10.17 -1.95
CA VAL A 76 -1.04 9.13 -1.26
C VAL A 76 -1.69 8.24 -2.31
N ILE A 77 -1.66 6.91 -2.13
CA ILE A 77 -2.25 5.95 -3.07
C ILE A 77 -3.09 4.95 -2.27
N GLY A 78 -4.41 4.98 -2.48
CA GLY A 78 -5.35 4.07 -1.84
C GLY A 78 -5.58 2.79 -2.65
N PHE A 79 -5.58 1.65 -1.96
CA PHE A 79 -5.90 0.34 -2.51
C PHE A 79 -7.10 -0.24 -1.76
N PRO A 80 -8.32 -0.10 -2.27
CA PRO A 80 -9.49 -0.72 -1.67
C PRO A 80 -9.35 -2.23 -1.55
N CYS A 81 -9.72 -2.80 -0.38
CA CYS A 81 -9.58 -4.21 -0.10
C CYS A 81 -10.73 -4.73 0.78
N ASP A 82 -11.36 -5.84 0.36
CA ASP A 82 -12.51 -6.43 1.07
C ASP A 82 -12.15 -7.63 1.97
N GLN A 83 -10.85 -7.92 2.15
CA GLN A 83 -10.40 -9.11 2.90
C GLN A 83 -10.58 -9.01 4.41
N PHE A 84 -10.77 -7.83 4.97
CA PHE A 84 -10.87 -7.60 6.42
C PHE A 84 -12.32 -7.32 6.83
N GLY A 85 -13.03 -8.38 7.19
CA GLY A 85 -14.42 -8.31 7.66
C GLY A 85 -15.43 -7.90 6.61
N HIS A 86 -15.12 -8.05 5.31
CA HIS A 86 -15.98 -7.61 4.19
C HIS A 86 -16.41 -6.14 4.32
N GLN A 87 -15.43 -5.28 4.64
CA GLN A 87 -15.66 -3.87 4.89
C GLN A 87 -15.49 -2.98 3.64
N GLU A 88 -15.27 -3.59 2.45
CA GLU A 88 -15.25 -2.90 1.17
C GLU A 88 -16.07 -3.64 0.09
N PRO A 89 -17.40 -3.78 0.28
CA PRO A 89 -18.24 -4.60 -0.61
C PRO A 89 -18.55 -3.93 -1.95
N GLY A 90 -18.38 -2.59 -2.08
CA GLY A 90 -18.74 -1.81 -3.26
C GLY A 90 -17.98 -2.19 -4.53
N SER A 91 -18.49 -1.79 -5.70
CA SER A 91 -17.75 -1.76 -6.96
C SER A 91 -16.67 -0.65 -6.92
N ASN A 92 -15.77 -0.62 -7.90
CA ASN A 92 -14.78 0.45 -8.00
C ASN A 92 -15.44 1.84 -8.09
N GLU A 93 -16.50 1.96 -8.87
CA GLU A 93 -17.26 3.20 -9.06
C GLU A 93 -17.95 3.64 -7.75
N GLU A 94 -18.58 2.70 -7.04
CA GLU A 94 -19.23 2.98 -5.74
C GLU A 94 -18.22 3.40 -4.68
N ILE A 95 -17.03 2.80 -4.66
CA ILE A 95 -15.93 3.15 -3.76
C ILE A 95 -15.43 4.56 -4.06
N GLU A 96 -15.19 4.88 -5.34
CA GLU A 96 -14.75 6.22 -5.74
C GLU A 96 -15.78 7.29 -5.35
N GLU A 97 -17.05 7.05 -5.65
CA GLU A 97 -18.13 7.96 -5.29
C GLU A 97 -18.20 8.15 -3.77
N TYR A 98 -18.11 7.06 -3.00
CA TYR A 98 -18.10 7.11 -1.54
C TYR A 98 -16.93 7.96 -1.01
N CYS A 99 -15.72 7.70 -1.45
CA CYS A 99 -14.52 8.40 -1.00
C CYS A 99 -14.58 9.89 -1.34
N ARG A 100 -15.02 10.23 -2.55
CA ARG A 100 -15.14 11.64 -3.00
C ARG A 100 -16.23 12.41 -2.25
N LEU A 101 -17.42 11.81 -2.09
CA LEU A 101 -18.56 12.51 -1.50
C LEU A 101 -18.50 12.60 0.03
N ASN A 102 -17.95 11.59 0.70
CA ASN A 102 -17.96 11.54 2.16
C ASN A 102 -16.65 12.05 2.79
N HIS A 103 -15.52 11.95 2.08
CA HIS A 103 -14.19 12.28 2.60
C HIS A 103 -13.40 13.26 1.72
N GLY A 104 -14.00 13.72 0.61
CA GLY A 104 -13.36 14.66 -0.30
C GLY A 104 -12.08 14.13 -0.95
N VAL A 105 -11.86 12.81 -0.99
CA VAL A 105 -10.63 12.18 -1.50
C VAL A 105 -10.33 12.62 -2.92
N THR A 106 -9.11 13.13 -3.13
CA THR A 106 -8.58 13.54 -4.43
C THR A 106 -7.30 12.80 -4.81
N PHE A 107 -6.69 12.07 -3.88
CA PHE A 107 -5.54 11.23 -4.19
C PHE A 107 -5.93 9.99 -5.02
N PRO A 108 -4.97 9.40 -5.78
CA PRO A 108 -5.22 8.22 -6.60
C PRO A 108 -5.78 7.02 -5.84
N LEU A 109 -6.86 6.43 -6.37
CA LEU A 109 -7.38 5.15 -5.92
C LEU A 109 -7.10 4.08 -6.99
N MET A 110 -6.59 2.93 -6.56
CA MET A 110 -6.41 1.76 -7.41
C MET A 110 -7.68 0.90 -7.40
N ALA A 111 -7.81 0.01 -8.37
CA ALA A 111 -8.89 -0.96 -8.40
C ALA A 111 -8.86 -1.84 -7.13
N LYS A 112 -10.05 -2.18 -6.63
CA LYS A 112 -10.19 -3.06 -5.48
C LYS A 112 -9.46 -4.39 -5.74
N SER A 113 -8.61 -4.79 -4.80
CA SER A 113 -7.77 -5.98 -4.95
C SER A 113 -7.46 -6.62 -3.59
N ASP A 114 -7.08 -7.89 -3.64
CA ASP A 114 -6.54 -8.58 -2.47
C ASP A 114 -5.14 -8.04 -2.13
N VAL A 115 -4.85 -7.94 -0.83
CA VAL A 115 -3.53 -7.54 -0.31
C VAL A 115 -2.79 -8.72 0.35
N ASN A 116 -3.49 -9.81 0.65
CA ASN A 116 -2.94 -11.04 1.24
C ASN A 116 -3.30 -12.28 0.41
N GLY A 117 -2.53 -13.36 0.59
CA GLY A 117 -2.80 -14.66 -0.02
C GLY A 117 -2.26 -14.79 -1.44
N GLU A 118 -2.70 -15.86 -2.13
CA GLU A 118 -2.18 -16.24 -3.44
C GLU A 118 -2.46 -15.18 -4.52
N ASN A 119 -3.66 -14.59 -4.48
CA ASN A 119 -4.11 -13.58 -5.45
C ASN A 119 -3.76 -12.14 -5.05
N ALA A 120 -2.98 -11.95 -3.98
CA ALA A 120 -2.62 -10.61 -3.52
C ALA A 120 -1.89 -9.82 -4.61
N ASN A 121 -2.20 -8.52 -4.67
CA ASN A 121 -1.51 -7.56 -5.51
C ASN A 121 0.01 -7.64 -5.27
N ALA A 122 0.79 -7.73 -6.34
CA ALA A 122 2.24 -7.91 -6.28
C ALA A 122 2.95 -6.81 -5.48
N ILE A 123 2.40 -5.57 -5.50
CA ILE A 123 2.92 -4.44 -4.72
C ILE A 123 2.85 -4.77 -3.23
N PHE A 124 1.70 -5.28 -2.72
CA PHE A 124 1.56 -5.60 -1.30
C PHE A 124 2.42 -6.77 -0.88
N LYS A 125 2.55 -7.82 -1.71
CA LYS A 125 3.49 -8.92 -1.46
C LYS A 125 4.92 -8.42 -1.25
N TRP A 126 5.34 -7.48 -2.07
CA TRP A 126 6.65 -6.85 -1.94
C TRP A 126 6.72 -5.93 -0.72
N LEU A 127 5.73 -5.06 -0.50
CA LEU A 127 5.70 -4.11 0.62
C LEU A 127 5.85 -4.81 1.98
N TYR A 128 5.03 -5.83 2.25
CA TYR A 128 5.10 -6.50 3.54
C TYR A 128 6.31 -7.43 3.67
N THR A 129 6.94 -7.85 2.56
CA THR A 129 8.22 -8.57 2.59
C THR A 129 9.36 -7.63 2.97
N GLU A 130 9.39 -6.39 2.44
CA GLU A 130 10.39 -5.38 2.78
C GLU A 130 10.21 -4.83 4.22
N LYS A 131 8.95 -4.68 4.65
CA LYS A 131 8.58 -4.19 5.98
C LYS A 131 7.50 -5.11 6.60
N PRO A 132 7.91 -6.18 7.28
CA PRO A 132 7.00 -7.13 7.91
C PRO A 132 6.23 -6.49 9.08
N PHE A 133 5.16 -7.18 9.48
CA PHE A 133 4.41 -6.81 10.68
C PHE A 133 5.31 -6.87 11.93
N ALA A 134 5.23 -5.84 12.77
CA ALA A 134 6.04 -5.71 13.99
C ALA A 134 5.20 -5.45 15.27
N GLY A 135 3.88 -5.64 15.18
CA GLY A 135 2.94 -5.40 16.29
C GLY A 135 2.14 -4.11 16.15
N PHE A 136 1.10 -3.98 16.97
CA PHE A 136 0.24 -2.78 17.02
C PHE A 136 0.70 -1.73 18.04
N GLY A 137 1.78 -2.00 18.78
CA GLY A 137 2.25 -1.12 19.86
C GLY A 137 1.41 -1.19 21.13
N ASP A 138 1.75 -0.34 22.11
CA ASP A 138 1.23 -0.42 23.48
C ASP A 138 0.01 0.50 23.75
N SER A 139 -0.48 1.21 22.74
CA SER A 139 -1.69 2.06 22.87
C SER A 139 -2.92 1.21 23.20
N ASP A 140 -3.97 1.82 23.76
CA ASP A 140 -5.21 1.10 24.05
C ASP A 140 -5.85 0.52 22.78
N THR A 141 -5.80 1.25 21.67
CA THR A 141 -6.25 0.77 20.36
C THR A 141 -5.36 -0.37 19.85
N GLY A 142 -4.04 -0.30 20.07
CA GLY A 142 -3.10 -1.38 19.72
C GLY A 142 -3.41 -2.66 20.47
N LYS A 143 -3.59 -2.58 21.79
CA LYS A 143 -3.99 -3.72 22.63
C LYS A 143 -5.36 -4.29 22.26
N PHE A 144 -6.31 -3.43 21.88
CA PHE A 144 -7.61 -3.86 21.38
C PHE A 144 -7.47 -4.67 20.08
N MET A 145 -6.68 -4.18 19.12
CA MET A 145 -6.44 -4.87 17.86
C MET A 145 -5.74 -6.21 18.05
N ASP A 146 -4.70 -6.25 18.88
CA ASP A 146 -4.00 -7.47 19.24
C ASP A 146 -4.95 -8.48 19.87
N GLY A 147 -5.74 -8.07 20.88
CA GLY A 147 -6.71 -8.93 21.53
C GLY A 147 -7.88 -9.37 20.64
N MET A 148 -8.24 -8.59 19.62
CA MET A 148 -9.27 -8.95 18.64
C MET A 148 -8.75 -10.02 17.68
N LEU A 149 -7.55 -9.84 17.14
CA LEU A 149 -6.98 -10.74 16.15
C LEU A 149 -6.51 -12.06 16.79
N SER A 150 -5.86 -12.01 17.95
CA SER A 150 -5.37 -13.20 18.66
C SER A 150 -6.50 -14.13 19.13
N ARG A 151 -7.70 -13.63 19.35
CA ARG A 151 -8.87 -14.48 19.66
C ARG A 151 -9.34 -15.30 18.47
N ASN A 152 -9.16 -14.78 17.24
CA ASN A 152 -9.56 -15.46 16.02
C ASN A 152 -8.46 -16.37 15.48
N ASP A 153 -7.21 -15.92 15.59
CA ASP A 153 -6.00 -16.65 15.20
C ASP A 153 -4.87 -16.31 16.17
N PRO A 154 -4.53 -17.24 17.12
CA PRO A 154 -3.43 -17.03 18.07
C PRO A 154 -2.07 -16.80 17.40
N ASP A 155 -1.89 -17.28 16.16
CA ASP A 155 -0.65 -17.18 15.41
C ASP A 155 -0.66 -16.03 14.39
N TYR A 156 -1.66 -15.13 14.43
CA TYR A 156 -1.86 -14.04 13.46
C TYR A 156 -0.60 -13.20 13.24
N ALA A 157 0.24 -13.04 14.28
CA ALA A 157 1.45 -12.23 14.23
C ALA A 157 2.68 -12.98 13.64
N SER A 158 2.55 -14.29 13.35
CA SER A 158 3.67 -15.14 12.92
C SER A 158 4.16 -14.90 11.49
N ASN A 159 3.39 -14.17 10.69
CA ASN A 159 3.70 -13.87 9.29
C ASN A 159 3.72 -12.35 9.01
N PRO A 160 4.32 -11.88 7.89
CA PRO A 160 4.47 -10.47 7.57
C PRO A 160 3.20 -9.81 7.03
N ASP A 161 2.14 -10.57 6.76
CA ASP A 161 0.93 -10.14 6.05
C ASP A 161 0.31 -8.86 6.62
N ILE A 162 -0.55 -8.22 5.84
CA ILE A 162 -1.40 -7.13 6.29
C ILE A 162 -2.39 -7.67 7.33
N LYS A 163 -2.53 -6.99 8.47
CA LYS A 163 -3.39 -7.47 9.56
C LYS A 163 -4.77 -6.85 9.56
N TRP A 164 -4.91 -5.64 9.01
CA TRP A 164 -6.20 -4.94 8.96
C TRP A 164 -6.21 -3.83 7.90
N ASN A 165 -7.39 -3.25 7.65
CA ASN A 165 -7.55 -2.07 6.80
C ASN A 165 -6.75 -0.88 7.35
N PHE A 166 -6.32 0.03 6.49
CA PHE A 166 -5.53 1.23 6.79
C PHE A 166 -4.12 0.96 7.29
N THR A 167 -3.53 -0.20 6.95
CA THR A 167 -2.08 -0.36 7.02
C THR A 167 -1.41 0.51 5.96
N LYS A 168 -0.37 1.22 6.34
CA LYS A 168 0.31 2.23 5.52
C LYS A 168 1.77 1.85 5.32
N PHE A 169 2.28 2.08 4.12
CA PHE A 169 3.70 1.94 3.79
C PHE A 169 4.24 3.25 3.23
N LEU A 170 5.32 3.73 3.80
CA LEU A 170 6.02 4.92 3.35
C LEU A 170 7.19 4.52 2.46
N VAL A 171 7.27 5.16 1.28
CA VAL A 171 8.27 4.87 0.25
C VAL A 171 9.02 6.15 -0.10
N ASP A 172 10.35 6.09 -0.08
CA ASP A 172 11.22 7.23 -0.36
C ASP A 172 11.24 7.61 -1.86
N ARG A 173 11.87 8.76 -2.17
CA ARG A 173 12.02 9.27 -3.54
C ARG A 173 12.81 8.35 -4.48
N LYS A 174 13.50 7.33 -3.94
CA LYS A 174 14.25 6.32 -4.71
C LYS A 174 13.45 5.04 -4.93
N GLY A 175 12.25 4.97 -4.36
CA GLY A 175 11.33 3.84 -4.49
C GLY A 175 11.57 2.72 -3.48
N HIS A 176 12.30 2.97 -2.38
CA HIS A 176 12.51 2.00 -1.31
C HIS A 176 11.47 2.17 -0.20
N VAL A 177 10.94 1.07 0.31
CA VAL A 177 10.05 1.09 1.49
C VAL A 177 10.87 1.44 2.72
N VAL A 178 10.55 2.55 3.37
CA VAL A 178 11.27 3.02 4.57
C VAL A 178 10.55 2.68 5.86
N ALA A 179 9.21 2.69 5.86
CA ALA A 179 8.41 2.38 7.05
C ALA A 179 7.11 1.66 6.72
N ARG A 180 6.56 0.97 7.73
CA ARG A 180 5.20 0.42 7.77
C ARG A 180 4.54 0.89 9.05
N PHE A 181 3.28 1.29 8.94
CA PHE A 181 2.45 1.75 10.05
C PHE A 181 1.14 0.98 10.05
N GLU A 182 0.80 0.44 11.19
CA GLU A 182 -0.48 -0.25 11.37
C GLU A 182 -1.64 0.76 11.51
N PRO A 183 -2.90 0.34 11.36
CA PRO A 183 -4.05 1.26 11.38
C PRO A 183 -4.16 2.11 12.63
N VAL A 184 -3.60 1.68 13.74
CA VAL A 184 -3.60 2.40 15.03
C VAL A 184 -2.76 3.69 15.02
N VAL A 185 -1.84 3.82 14.06
CA VAL A 185 -1.08 5.05 13.80
C VAL A 185 -1.92 5.91 12.86
N THR A 186 -2.31 7.09 13.32
CA THR A 186 -3.15 8.00 12.51
C THR A 186 -2.35 8.70 11.42
N PRO A 187 -2.99 9.23 10.36
CA PRO A 187 -2.28 10.03 9.37
C PRO A 187 -1.52 11.22 9.95
N ASP A 188 -2.07 11.90 10.97
CA ASP A 188 -1.43 13.03 11.62
C ASP A 188 -0.11 12.62 12.31
N ASP A 189 -0.05 11.39 12.85
CA ASP A 189 1.16 10.86 13.49
C ASP A 189 2.30 10.56 12.48
N LEU A 190 2.04 10.62 11.17
CA LEU A 190 3.02 10.34 10.12
C LEU A 190 3.70 11.60 9.56
N GLU A 191 3.27 12.76 10.01
CA GLU A 191 3.66 14.02 9.36
C GLU A 191 5.16 14.24 9.41
N ASP A 192 5.80 14.05 10.57
CA ASP A 192 7.24 14.26 10.75
C ASP A 192 8.05 13.30 9.85
N GLU A 193 7.66 12.01 9.77
CA GLU A 193 8.34 11.02 8.92
C GLU A 193 8.17 11.32 7.41
N ILE A 194 7.05 11.93 7.03
CA ILE A 194 6.81 12.36 5.65
C ILE A 194 7.67 13.59 5.34
N GLU A 195 7.70 14.60 6.22
CA GLU A 195 8.51 15.81 6.06
C GLU A 195 10.00 15.49 5.91
N ASP A 196 10.53 14.54 6.68
CA ASP A 196 11.93 14.10 6.62
C ASP A 196 12.33 13.51 5.25
N LEU A 197 11.36 13.08 4.43
CA LEU A 197 11.60 12.50 3.11
C LEU A 197 11.32 13.47 1.95
N LEU A 198 10.62 14.58 2.22
CA LEU A 198 10.27 15.57 1.22
C LEU A 198 11.43 16.55 0.93
#